data_a654eeeb4102519cef0689775e16302f
#
_entry.id   a654eeeb4102519cef0689775e16302f
#
_cell.length_a   1.000
_cell.length_b   1.000
_cell.length_c   1.000
_cell.angle_alpha   90.00
_cell.angle_beta   90.00
_cell.angle_gamma   90.00
#
_symmetry.space_group_name_H-M   'P 1'
#
loop_
_entity.id
_entity.type
_entity.pdbx_description
1 polymer ?
#
loop_
_entity_poly.entity_id
_entity_poly.type
_entity_poly.pdbx_seq_one_letter_code
_entity_poly.pdbx_strand_id
1 'polypeptide(L)' 'VNRTLLNDIVVTIKKLNTEKNYTFFMIEHDMNFLSQLCDKVIVMTEGSVLVEGNIDEIKKNEKVIEAYLGRDDIKWVNF' A
#
# COMPACT_ATOMS: atom_id res chain seq x y z
N VAL A 1 9.92 8.22 9.36
CA VAL A 1 8.84 9.20 9.53
C VAL A 1 8.10 8.92 10.83
N ASN A 2 7.74 9.96 11.52
CA ASN A 2 7.02 9.90 12.79
C ASN A 2 5.64 9.24 12.59
N ARG A 3 5.33 8.27 13.42
CA ARG A 3 4.06 7.54 13.32
C ARG A 3 2.84 8.45 13.54
N THR A 4 2.97 9.43 14.45
CA THR A 4 1.90 10.38 14.69
C THR A 4 1.63 11.22 13.45
N LEU A 5 2.69 11.65 12.77
CA LEU A 5 2.56 12.40 11.53
C LEU A 5 1.91 11.56 10.44
N LEU A 6 2.28 10.29 10.34
CA LEU A 6 1.66 9.39 9.37
C LEU A 6 0.17 9.22 9.63
N ASN A 7 -0.22 9.09 10.90
CA ASN A 7 -1.63 8.98 11.26
C ASN A 7 -2.40 10.24 10.87
N ASP A 8 -1.81 11.40 11.07
CA ASP A 8 -2.43 12.67 10.68
C ASP A 8 -2.62 12.76 9.17
N ILE A 9 -1.63 12.28 8.42
CA ILE A 9 -1.73 12.25 6.96
C ILE A 9 -2.86 11.33 6.51
N VAL A 10 -2.96 10.15 7.12
CA VAL A 10 -4.02 9.18 6.81
C VAL A 10 -5.39 9.81 7.04
N VAL A 11 -5.59 10.43 8.19
CA VAL A 11 -6.87 11.06 8.53
C VAL A 11 -7.20 12.15 7.53
N THR A 12 -6.22 12.98 7.18
CA THR A 12 -6.42 14.08 6.24
C THR A 12 -6.81 13.57 4.85
N ILE A 13 -6.11 12.55 4.36
CA ILE A 13 -6.40 11.98 3.03
C ILE A 13 -7.81 11.39 3.00
N LYS A 14 -8.17 10.63 4.02
CA LYS A 14 -9.51 10.04 4.09
C LYS A 14 -10.59 11.10 4.11
N LYS A 15 -10.37 12.17 4.85
CA LYS A 15 -11.31 13.28 4.94
C LYS A 15 -11.50 13.97 3.59
N LEU A 16 -10.43 14.25 2.89
CA LEU A 16 -10.49 14.86 1.57
C LEU A 16 -11.21 13.96 0.56
N ASN A 17 -10.96 12.66 0.66
CA ASN A 17 -11.61 11.70 -0.22
C ASN A 17 -13.12 11.63 0.00
N THR A 18 -13.56 11.56 1.27
CA THR A 18 -14.99 11.41 1.59
C THR A 18 -15.76 12.71 1.51
N GLU A 19 -15.19 13.81 1.99
CA GLU A 19 -15.91 15.09 2.05
C GLU A 19 -15.77 15.93 0.81
N LYS A 20 -14.65 15.84 0.11
CA LYS A 20 -14.38 16.66 -1.08
C LYS A 20 -14.38 15.85 -2.37
N ASN A 21 -14.60 14.56 -2.30
CA ASN A 21 -14.58 13.65 -3.44
C ASN A 21 -13.25 13.67 -4.22
N TYR A 22 -12.15 13.92 -3.53
CA TYR A 22 -10.84 13.87 -4.17
C TYR A 22 -10.46 12.41 -4.43
N THR A 23 -9.88 12.17 -5.58
CA THR A 23 -9.30 10.87 -5.90
C THR A 23 -7.80 10.96 -5.73
N PHE A 24 -7.23 9.99 -5.03
CA PHE A 24 -5.80 9.97 -4.77
C PHE A 24 -5.14 8.81 -5.49
N PHE A 25 -4.01 9.10 -6.08
CA PHE A 25 -3.12 8.10 -6.66
C PHE A 25 -1.80 8.23 -5.90
N MET A 26 -1.36 7.14 -5.27
CA MET A 26 -0.12 7.20 -4.51
C MET A 26 0.77 6.02 -4.83
N ILE A 27 2.06 6.25 -4.76
CA ILE A 27 3.09 5.24 -4.98
C ILE A 27 3.83 5.07 -3.66
N GLU A 28 3.81 3.87 -3.13
CA GLU A 28 4.39 3.61 -1.82
C GLU A 28 4.77 2.14 -1.72
N HIS A 29 5.74 1.85 -0.86
CA HIS A 29 6.15 0.48 -0.58
C HIS A 29 5.80 0.03 0.84
N ASP A 30 5.24 0.91 1.63
CA ASP A 30 4.81 0.61 3.00
C ASP A 30 3.40 0.04 2.96
N MET A 31 3.29 -1.27 3.09
CA MET A 31 2.01 -1.96 3.02
C MET A 31 1.06 -1.59 4.15
N ASN A 32 1.62 -1.28 5.33
CA ASN A 32 0.79 -0.87 6.46
C ASN A 32 0.14 0.48 6.21
N PHE A 33 0.89 1.38 5.60
CA PHE A 33 0.37 2.69 5.25
C PHE A 33 -0.72 2.55 4.18
N LEU A 34 -0.45 1.77 3.14
CA LEU A 34 -1.40 1.55 2.05
C LEU A 34 -2.68 0.87 2.55
N SER A 35 -2.55 -0.06 3.49
CA SER A 35 -3.72 -0.80 4.01
C SER A 35 -4.72 0.11 4.69
N GLN A 36 -4.28 1.25 5.19
CA GLN A 36 -5.16 2.21 5.85
C GLN A 36 -5.88 3.12 4.87
N LEU A 37 -5.37 3.27 3.66
CA LEU A 37 -5.86 4.27 2.72
C LEU A 37 -6.48 3.70 1.45
N CYS A 38 -5.99 2.56 1.00
CA CYS A 38 -6.31 2.08 -0.33
C CYS A 38 -7.25 0.89 -0.30
N ASP A 39 -8.30 0.96 -1.12
CA ASP A 39 -9.17 -0.19 -1.33
C ASP A 39 -8.57 -1.11 -2.38
N LYS A 40 -7.96 -0.52 -3.40
CA LYS A 40 -7.36 -1.26 -4.50
C LYS A 40 -5.88 -0.94 -4.58
N VAL A 41 -5.08 -1.99 -4.67
CA VAL A 41 -3.64 -1.88 -4.79
C VAL A 41 -3.18 -2.56 -6.08
N ILE A 42 -2.28 -1.89 -6.78
CA ILE A 42 -1.66 -2.44 -7.99
C ILE A 42 -0.19 -2.62 -7.68
N VAL A 43 0.29 -3.85 -7.78
CA VAL A 43 1.70 -4.15 -7.54
C VAL A 43 2.41 -4.20 -8.88
N MET A 44 3.49 -3.45 -8.97
CA MET A 44 4.30 -3.39 -10.19
C MET A 44 5.71 -3.86 -9.92
N THR A 45 6.30 -4.49 -10.90
CA THR A 45 7.69 -4.89 -10.84
C THR A 45 8.27 -4.79 -12.25
N GLU A 46 9.48 -4.24 -12.34
CA GLU A 46 10.19 -4.10 -13.61
C GLU A 46 9.35 -3.46 -14.72
N GLY A 47 8.58 -2.44 -14.34
CA GLY A 47 7.79 -1.67 -15.30
C GLY A 47 6.48 -2.33 -15.74
N SER A 48 6.12 -3.45 -15.14
CA SER A 48 4.90 -4.17 -15.50
C SER A 48 4.03 -4.41 -14.28
N VAL A 49 2.72 -4.56 -14.52
CA VAL A 49 1.79 -4.93 -13.47
C VAL A 49 1.95 -6.40 -13.15
N LEU A 50 2.23 -6.71 -11.89
CA LEU A 50 2.34 -8.07 -11.41
C LEU A 50 0.97 -8.62 -11.02
N VAL A 51 0.23 -7.84 -10.23
CA VAL A 51 -1.09 -8.24 -9.73
C VAL A 51 -1.81 -7.00 -9.22
N GLU A 52 -3.13 -7.07 -9.23
CA GLU A 52 -3.95 -6.03 -8.61
C GLU A 52 -5.08 -6.67 -7.82
N GLY A 53 -5.54 -5.98 -6.77
CA GLY A 53 -6.60 -6.45 -5.92
C GLY A 53 -6.65 -5.65 -4.63
N ASN A 54 -7.44 -6.13 -3.67
CA ASN A 54 -7.47 -5.47 -2.36
C ASN A 54 -6.22 -5.86 -1.58
N ILE A 55 -5.97 -5.13 -0.50
CA ILE A 55 -4.72 -5.30 0.25
C ILE A 55 -4.57 -6.71 0.83
N ASP A 56 -5.67 -7.33 1.24
CA ASP A 56 -5.60 -8.67 1.82
C ASP A 56 -5.21 -9.71 0.76
N GLU A 57 -5.76 -9.59 -0.44
CA GLU A 57 -5.39 -10.45 -1.54
C GLU A 57 -3.92 -10.27 -1.92
N ILE A 58 -3.46 -9.02 -1.95
CA ILE A 58 -2.08 -8.70 -2.27
C ILE A 58 -1.11 -9.32 -1.27
N LYS A 59 -1.41 -9.21 0.02
CA LYS A 59 -0.55 -9.76 1.08
C LYS A 59 -0.40 -11.27 0.99
N LYS A 60 -1.41 -11.95 0.49
CA LYS A 60 -1.41 -13.42 0.41
C LYS A 60 -0.88 -13.94 -0.91
N ASN A 61 -0.67 -13.08 -1.87
CA ASN A 61 -0.24 -13.49 -3.21
C ASN A 61 1.22 -13.92 -3.20
N GLU A 62 1.47 -15.17 -3.61
CA GLU A 62 2.81 -15.73 -3.60
C GLU A 62 3.79 -14.97 -4.50
N LYS A 63 3.32 -14.45 -5.62
CA LYS A 63 4.17 -13.70 -6.54
C LYS A 63 4.62 -12.38 -5.90
N VAL A 64 3.75 -11.75 -5.13
CA VAL A 64 4.08 -10.53 -4.40
C VAL A 64 5.10 -10.82 -3.32
N ILE A 65 4.83 -11.85 -2.52
CA ILE A 65 5.74 -12.26 -1.45
C ILE A 65 7.11 -12.57 -2.02
N GLU A 66 7.16 -13.35 -3.09
CA GLU A 66 8.40 -13.74 -3.73
C GLU A 66 9.17 -12.53 -4.28
N ALA A 67 8.47 -11.60 -4.92
CA ALA A 67 9.10 -10.41 -5.47
C ALA A 67 9.74 -9.54 -4.40
N TYR A 68 9.13 -9.49 -3.21
CA TYR A 68 9.62 -8.66 -2.12
C TYR A 68 10.58 -9.39 -1.19
N LEU A 69 10.43 -10.70 -1.03
CA LEU A 69 11.35 -11.49 -0.20
C LEU A 69 12.77 -11.50 -0.76
N GLY A 70 12.92 -11.28 -2.04
CA GLY A 70 14.25 -11.15 -2.65
C GLY A 70 14.95 -9.84 -2.29
N ARG A 71 14.32 -8.99 -1.49
CA ARG A 71 14.83 -7.68 -1.10
C ARG A 71 15.02 -7.66 0.40
N ASP A 72 16.21 -7.30 0.82
CA ASP A 72 16.58 -7.33 2.23
C ASP A 72 15.83 -6.34 3.11
N ASP A 73 15.28 -5.31 2.51
CA ASP A 73 14.62 -4.25 3.25
C ASP A 73 13.14 -4.51 3.56
N ILE A 74 12.61 -5.63 3.13
CA ILE A 74 11.19 -5.94 3.31
C ILE A 74 10.97 -6.70 4.61
N LYS A 75 10.27 -6.06 5.53
CA LYS A 75 9.98 -6.65 6.84
C LYS A 75 8.52 -6.96 7.08
N TRP A 76 7.65 -6.50 6.23
CA TRP A 76 6.21 -6.66 6.42
C TRP A 76 5.70 -8.06 6.06
N VAL A 77 6.57 -8.92 5.63
CA VAL A 77 6.21 -10.31 5.31
C VAL A 77 5.74 -11.09 6.54
N ASN A 78 5.91 -10.52 7.70
CA ASN A 78 5.48 -11.16 8.96
C ASN A 78 4.03 -10.86 9.33
N PHE A 79 3.28 -10.35 8.40
CA PHE A 79 1.87 -10.06 8.64
C PHE A 79 1.00 -11.30 8.79
#